data_19ee1626f149eac8150a87f3c80250c6
#
_entry.id   19ee1626f149eac8150a87f3c80250c6
#
_cell.length_a   1.000
_cell.length_b   1.000
_cell.length_c   1.000
_cell.angle_alpha   90.00
_cell.angle_beta   90.00
_cell.angle_gamma   90.00
#
_symmetry.space_group_name_H-M   'P 1'
#
loop_
_entity.id
_entity.type
_entity.pdbx_description
1 polymer ?
#
loop_
_entity_poly.entity_id
_entity_poly.type
_entity_poly.pdbx_seq_one_letter_code
_entity_poly.pdbx_strand_id
1 'polypeptide(L)'
;MFHGVESYITSIPNAVTRLKNVKDGGEFSALLAGLRTFLKTLNSSPQCLMELEQRAYYVINEYSDKETRNNLDAARKRVIEYLEEIMTGCPADSQLLTILENYYLFLESLLERPPHRRGGIQKELLSGLKIQNEYDVQHLLYAYLKPLYPLARAEVSEDTGYGTVRTDIFLDSEHVIEVKCTRHSMPQKKLIEELEADMVHYHAEHIYFFIYDKEKMIENPQLFRNIYENKVKGKQIHIIIHQPKIL
;
A
#
# COMPACT_ATOMS: atom_id res chain seq x y z
N MET A 1 41.20 6.09 -6.23
CA MET A 1 40.09 6.67 -5.45
C MET A 1 38.82 6.38 -6.22
N PHE A 2 38.13 5.27 -5.90
CA PHE A 2 36.86 4.93 -6.51
C PHE A 2 35.79 5.81 -5.88
N HIS A 3 35.28 6.81 -6.61
CA HIS A 3 34.04 7.45 -6.21
C HIS A 3 32.93 6.41 -6.36
N GLY A 4 32.52 5.83 -5.23
CA GLY A 4 31.35 4.97 -5.19
C GLY A 4 30.12 5.78 -5.61
N VAL A 5 29.62 5.50 -6.80
CA VAL A 5 28.27 5.90 -7.18
C VAL A 5 27.37 5.21 -6.18
N GLU A 6 26.76 5.99 -5.27
CA GLU A 6 25.79 5.46 -4.31
C GLU A 6 24.67 4.78 -5.10
N SER A 7 24.69 3.45 -5.12
CA SER A 7 23.70 2.60 -5.78
C SER A 7 22.37 2.54 -4.99
N TYR A 8 22.15 3.48 -4.07
CA TYR A 8 20.98 3.47 -3.21
C TYR A 8 19.74 3.98 -3.98
N ILE A 9 18.83 3.08 -4.29
CA ILE A 9 17.54 3.40 -4.88
C ILE A 9 16.53 3.55 -3.74
N THR A 10 15.88 4.71 -3.69
CA THR A 10 14.92 5.08 -2.64
C THR A 10 13.47 4.93 -3.07
N SER A 11 13.23 4.89 -4.40
CA SER A 11 11.89 4.73 -4.98
C SER A 11 11.98 4.34 -6.46
N ILE A 12 10.90 3.82 -7.02
CA ILE A 12 10.82 3.50 -8.46
C ILE A 12 10.99 4.76 -9.33
N PRO A 13 10.35 5.92 -9.05
CA PRO A 13 10.60 7.16 -9.79
C PRO A 13 12.07 7.61 -9.75
N ASN A 14 12.75 7.42 -8.61
CA ASN A 14 14.18 7.70 -8.51
C ASN A 14 14.98 6.76 -9.41
N ALA A 15 14.67 5.47 -9.45
CA ALA A 15 15.29 4.50 -10.34
C ALA A 15 15.11 4.87 -11.82
N VAL A 16 13.90 5.22 -12.24
CA VAL A 16 13.58 5.66 -13.61
C VAL A 16 14.39 6.90 -13.99
N THR A 17 14.45 7.91 -13.12
CA THR A 17 15.24 9.13 -13.36
C THR A 17 16.72 8.82 -13.53
N ARG A 18 17.27 7.93 -12.72
CA ARG A 18 18.68 7.53 -12.80
C ARG A 18 18.96 6.71 -14.04
N LEU A 19 18.08 5.77 -14.41
CA LEU A 19 18.17 4.99 -15.64
C LEU A 19 18.20 5.86 -16.89
N LYS A 20 17.41 6.94 -16.93
CA LYS A 20 17.41 7.92 -18.05
C LYS A 20 18.79 8.58 -18.24
N ASN A 21 19.63 8.63 -17.21
CA ASN A 21 20.95 9.28 -17.21
C ASN A 21 22.15 8.32 -17.27
N VAL A 22 21.92 7.01 -17.36
CA VAL A 22 22.97 5.98 -17.45
C VAL A 22 23.80 6.17 -18.72
N LYS A 23 25.13 6.13 -18.58
CA LYS A 23 26.07 6.38 -19.67
C LYS A 23 26.70 5.11 -20.25
N ASP A 24 26.88 4.10 -19.41
CA ASP A 24 27.58 2.87 -19.80
C ASP A 24 26.99 1.61 -19.10
N GLY A 25 27.47 0.44 -19.54
CA GLY A 25 27.02 -0.85 -19.01
C GLY A 25 27.38 -1.09 -17.54
N GLY A 26 28.44 -0.46 -17.03
CA GLY A 26 28.85 -0.56 -15.64
C GLY A 26 27.85 0.18 -14.71
N GLU A 27 27.51 1.42 -15.07
CA GLU A 27 26.47 2.20 -14.37
C GLU A 27 25.11 1.51 -14.43
N PHE A 28 24.76 0.94 -15.60
CA PHE A 28 23.53 0.18 -15.76
C PHE A 28 23.46 -1.02 -14.82
N SER A 29 24.51 -1.83 -14.77
CA SER A 29 24.60 -3.02 -13.92
C SER A 29 24.55 -2.66 -12.43
N ALA A 30 25.22 -1.57 -12.02
CA ALA A 30 25.17 -1.09 -10.64
C ALA A 30 23.76 -0.62 -10.23
N LEU A 31 23.06 0.08 -11.12
CA LEU A 31 21.67 0.50 -10.90
C LEU A 31 20.70 -0.68 -10.82
N LEU A 32 20.86 -1.69 -11.67
CA LEU A 32 20.05 -2.91 -11.62
C LEU A 32 20.24 -3.67 -10.32
N ALA A 33 21.48 -3.77 -9.83
CA ALA A 33 21.75 -4.40 -8.54
C ALA A 33 21.05 -3.66 -7.37
N GLY A 34 21.10 -2.33 -7.38
CA GLY A 34 20.40 -1.47 -6.41
C GLY A 34 18.89 -1.62 -6.52
N LEU A 35 18.35 -1.61 -7.73
CA LEU A 35 16.92 -1.79 -8.00
C LEU A 35 16.41 -3.17 -7.55
N ARG A 36 17.17 -4.22 -7.85
CA ARG A 36 16.87 -5.57 -7.37
C ARG A 36 16.81 -5.65 -5.84
N THR A 37 17.76 -5.01 -5.16
CA THR A 37 17.80 -4.94 -3.71
C THR A 37 16.57 -4.19 -3.19
N PHE A 38 16.25 -3.05 -3.78
CA PHE A 38 15.09 -2.25 -3.43
C PHE A 38 13.77 -3.03 -3.60
N LEU A 39 13.57 -3.68 -4.76
CA LEU A 39 12.37 -4.50 -5.01
C LEU A 39 12.26 -5.68 -4.03
N LYS A 40 13.37 -6.29 -3.60
CA LYS A 40 13.36 -7.30 -2.53
C LYS A 40 12.90 -6.74 -1.19
N THR A 41 13.27 -5.51 -0.84
CA THR A 41 12.79 -4.86 0.41
C THR A 41 11.29 -4.58 0.39
N LEU A 42 10.70 -4.47 -0.81
CA LEU A 42 9.26 -4.32 -1.01
C LEU A 42 8.52 -5.66 -1.09
N ASN A 43 9.17 -6.78 -0.75
CA ASN A 43 8.59 -8.13 -0.88
C ASN A 43 8.05 -8.45 -2.29
N SER A 44 8.64 -7.86 -3.33
CA SER A 44 8.26 -8.15 -4.71
C SER A 44 8.38 -9.64 -5.03
N SER A 45 7.44 -10.16 -5.82
CA SER A 45 7.42 -11.56 -6.19
C SER A 45 8.68 -12.00 -6.92
N PRO A 46 9.10 -13.28 -6.83
CA PRO A 46 10.20 -13.81 -7.62
C PRO A 46 10.03 -13.58 -9.12
N GLN A 47 8.79 -13.61 -9.59
CA GLN A 47 8.45 -13.36 -11.00
C GLN A 47 8.76 -11.92 -11.42
N CYS A 48 8.49 -10.93 -10.57
CA CYS A 48 8.85 -9.53 -10.81
C CYS A 48 10.36 -9.35 -10.97
N LEU A 49 11.15 -10.02 -10.13
CA LEU A 49 12.62 -9.97 -10.23
C LEU A 49 13.14 -10.67 -11.48
N MET A 50 12.56 -11.80 -11.86
CA MET A 50 12.92 -12.50 -13.11
C MET A 50 12.60 -11.66 -14.33
N GLU A 51 11.44 -11.00 -14.35
CA GLU A 51 11.03 -10.15 -15.45
C GLU A 51 11.93 -8.92 -15.60
N LEU A 52 12.33 -8.30 -14.48
CA LEU A 52 13.34 -7.24 -14.47
C LEU A 52 14.64 -7.71 -15.12
N GLU A 53 15.14 -8.91 -14.77
CA GLU A 53 16.38 -9.47 -15.32
C GLU A 53 16.25 -9.74 -16.83
N GLN A 54 15.13 -10.28 -17.28
CA GLN A 54 14.86 -10.49 -18.70
C GLN A 54 14.83 -9.20 -19.49
N ARG A 55 14.15 -8.17 -18.97
CA ARG A 55 14.06 -6.84 -19.61
C ARG A 55 15.43 -6.13 -19.66
N ALA A 56 16.28 -6.37 -18.66
CA ALA A 56 17.60 -5.78 -18.54
C ALA A 56 18.67 -6.48 -19.41
N TYR A 57 18.38 -7.66 -19.94
CA TYR A 57 19.36 -8.41 -20.74
C TYR A 57 19.68 -7.68 -22.04
N TYR A 58 21.00 -7.59 -22.37
CA TYR A 58 21.49 -7.10 -23.64
C TYR A 58 22.78 -7.83 -24.07
N VAL A 59 23.00 -7.87 -25.37
CA VAL A 59 24.17 -8.52 -25.96
C VAL A 59 25.30 -7.49 -26.15
N ILE A 60 26.48 -7.86 -25.66
CA ILE A 60 27.73 -7.11 -25.95
C ILE A 60 28.28 -7.61 -27.30
N ASN A 61 28.44 -6.70 -28.27
CA ASN A 61 29.05 -7.03 -29.52
C ASN A 61 30.55 -6.67 -29.46
N GLU A 62 31.42 -7.67 -29.42
CA GLU A 62 32.86 -7.51 -29.29
C GLU A 62 33.48 -6.81 -30.51
N TYR A 63 32.77 -6.75 -31.64
CA TYR A 63 33.26 -6.16 -32.89
C TYR A 63 32.67 -4.77 -33.17
N SER A 64 31.72 -4.29 -32.35
CA SER A 64 31.03 -3.02 -32.58
C SER A 64 30.56 -2.37 -31.28
N ASP A 65 31.31 -1.38 -30.80
CA ASP A 65 30.91 -0.55 -29.67
C ASP A 65 29.58 0.17 -29.90
N LYS A 66 29.30 0.56 -31.15
CA LYS A 66 28.06 1.24 -31.53
C LYS A 66 26.86 0.30 -31.35
N GLU A 67 26.99 -0.95 -31.74
CA GLU A 67 25.94 -1.94 -31.60
C GLU A 67 25.70 -2.31 -30.12
N THR A 68 26.77 -2.46 -29.35
CA THR A 68 26.70 -2.65 -27.90
C THR A 68 25.93 -1.50 -27.22
N ARG A 69 26.20 -0.24 -27.58
CA ARG A 69 25.47 0.92 -27.04
C ARG A 69 24.01 0.89 -27.43
N ASN A 70 23.68 0.57 -28.69
CA ASN A 70 22.30 0.44 -29.12
C ASN A 70 21.55 -0.66 -28.33
N ASN A 71 22.20 -1.79 -28.08
CA ASN A 71 21.62 -2.89 -27.29
C ASN A 71 21.39 -2.49 -25.83
N LEU A 72 22.34 -1.75 -25.23
CA LEU A 72 22.24 -1.20 -23.89
C LEU A 72 21.07 -0.20 -23.79
N ASP A 73 20.98 0.72 -24.77
CA ASP A 73 19.90 1.71 -24.82
C ASP A 73 18.52 1.05 -24.93
N ALA A 74 18.42 0.00 -25.74
CA ALA A 74 17.20 -0.79 -25.87
C ALA A 74 16.84 -1.52 -24.57
N ALA A 75 17.81 -2.11 -23.87
CA ALA A 75 17.58 -2.75 -22.57
C ALA A 75 17.14 -1.73 -21.50
N ARG A 76 17.83 -0.58 -21.46
CA ARG A 76 17.49 0.52 -20.57
C ARG A 76 16.03 0.99 -20.77
N LYS A 77 15.61 1.14 -22.02
CA LYS A 77 14.24 1.53 -22.35
C LYS A 77 13.23 0.49 -21.87
N ARG A 78 13.48 -0.81 -22.13
CA ARG A 78 12.61 -1.89 -21.63
C ARG A 78 12.49 -1.94 -20.09
N VAL A 79 13.60 -1.66 -19.39
CA VAL A 79 13.58 -1.59 -17.92
C VAL A 79 12.77 -0.38 -17.45
N ILE A 80 12.91 0.79 -18.09
CA ILE A 80 12.13 1.97 -17.76
C ILE A 80 10.63 1.71 -17.99
N GLU A 81 10.27 1.17 -19.16
CA GLU A 81 8.89 0.80 -19.48
C GLU A 81 8.31 -0.18 -18.45
N TYR A 82 9.09 -1.19 -18.06
CA TYR A 82 8.68 -2.14 -17.03
C TYR A 82 8.48 -1.49 -15.66
N LEU A 83 9.35 -0.56 -15.26
CA LEU A 83 9.16 0.17 -14.01
C LEU A 83 7.95 1.11 -14.06
N GLU A 84 7.69 1.72 -15.20
CA GLU A 84 6.50 2.52 -15.44
C GLU A 84 5.23 1.62 -15.47
N GLU A 85 5.32 0.40 -16.03
CA GLU A 85 4.26 -0.63 -15.94
C GLU A 85 4.01 -1.06 -14.48
N ILE A 86 5.07 -1.26 -13.68
CA ILE A 86 4.93 -1.55 -12.24
C ILE A 86 4.29 -0.37 -11.51
N MET A 87 4.64 0.85 -11.86
CA MET A 87 4.04 2.06 -11.26
C MET A 87 2.56 2.24 -11.65
N THR A 88 2.22 1.84 -12.87
CA THR A 88 0.84 1.92 -13.40
C THR A 88 0.06 0.63 -13.20
N GLY A 89 0.73 -0.50 -13.12
CA GLY A 89 0.15 -1.85 -13.05
C GLY A 89 0.35 -2.57 -11.72
N CYS A 90 1.17 -2.05 -10.78
CA CYS A 90 0.97 -2.19 -9.34
C CYS A 90 0.10 -1.00 -8.96
N PRO A 91 -1.20 -1.16 -8.87
CA PRO A 91 -2.01 -0.09 -8.38
C PRO A 91 -1.43 0.27 -6.99
N ALA A 92 -1.33 1.55 -6.70
CA ALA A 92 -1.20 2.02 -5.32
C ALA A 92 -2.18 1.24 -4.44
N ASP A 93 -3.27 0.83 -5.01
CA ASP A 93 -4.31 -0.07 -4.53
C ASP A 93 -3.83 -1.42 -4.04
N SER A 94 -3.02 -2.16 -4.80
CA SER A 94 -2.59 -3.50 -4.37
C SER A 94 -1.59 -3.45 -3.21
N GLN A 95 -0.75 -2.40 -3.15
CA GLN A 95 0.12 -2.15 -2.01
C GLN A 95 -0.69 -1.70 -0.80
N LEU A 96 -1.61 -0.77 -0.99
CA LEU A 96 -2.48 -0.29 0.07
C LEU A 96 -3.35 -1.43 0.61
N LEU A 97 -3.95 -2.24 -0.25
CA LEU A 97 -4.71 -3.43 0.16
C LEU A 97 -3.86 -4.37 1.01
N THR A 98 -2.65 -4.70 0.55
CA THR A 98 -1.73 -5.56 1.31
C THR A 98 -1.38 -4.96 2.68
N ILE A 99 -1.14 -3.66 2.74
CA ILE A 99 -0.87 -2.93 3.99
C ILE A 99 -2.09 -2.99 4.91
N LEU A 100 -3.28 -2.71 4.40
CA LEU A 100 -4.52 -2.75 5.16
C LEU A 100 -4.86 -4.17 5.63
N GLU A 101 -4.69 -5.18 4.78
CA GLU A 101 -4.90 -6.58 5.13
C GLU A 101 -3.92 -7.07 6.20
N ASN A 102 -2.69 -6.54 6.24
CA ASN A 102 -1.67 -6.88 7.23
C ASN A 102 -1.73 -6.03 8.52
N TYR A 103 -2.70 -5.13 8.65
CA TYR A 103 -2.85 -4.29 9.85
C TYR A 103 -2.95 -5.10 11.15
N TYR A 104 -3.51 -6.30 11.10
CA TYR A 104 -3.58 -7.19 12.27
C TYR A 104 -2.19 -7.56 12.81
N LEU A 105 -1.16 -7.70 11.96
CA LEU A 105 0.23 -7.96 12.38
C LEU A 105 0.81 -6.79 13.19
N PHE A 106 0.43 -5.56 12.84
CA PHE A 106 0.78 -4.37 13.62
C PHE A 106 0.13 -4.45 15.01
N LEU A 107 -1.17 -4.73 15.10
CA LEU A 107 -1.87 -4.85 16.37
C LEU A 107 -1.32 -5.99 17.23
N GLU A 108 -1.11 -7.17 16.68
CA GLU A 108 -0.49 -8.30 17.38
C GLU A 108 0.91 -7.93 17.90
N SER A 109 1.71 -7.28 17.08
CA SER A 109 3.05 -6.84 17.50
C SER A 109 3.02 -5.79 18.59
N LEU A 110 2.05 -4.88 18.54
CA LEU A 110 1.91 -3.81 19.53
C LEU A 110 1.34 -4.30 20.86
N LEU A 111 0.28 -5.14 20.81
CA LEU A 111 -0.54 -5.47 21.98
C LEU A 111 -0.17 -6.80 22.63
N GLU A 112 0.20 -7.81 21.83
CA GLU A 112 0.44 -9.16 22.33
C GLU A 112 1.92 -9.43 22.61
N ARG A 113 2.83 -8.82 21.85
CA ARG A 113 4.25 -9.00 22.06
C ARG A 113 4.70 -8.26 23.33
N PRO A 114 5.24 -8.96 24.34
CA PRO A 114 5.73 -8.29 25.54
C PRO A 114 6.92 -7.38 25.20
N PRO A 115 6.93 -6.13 25.70
CA PRO A 115 8.08 -5.26 25.56
C PRO A 115 9.34 -5.86 26.21
N HIS A 116 10.50 -5.43 25.76
CA HIS A 116 11.75 -5.89 26.32
C HIS A 116 11.87 -5.47 27.80
N ARG A 117 12.30 -6.39 28.67
CA ARG A 117 12.37 -6.17 30.14
C ARG A 117 13.17 -4.95 30.59
N ARG A 118 14.13 -4.47 29.77
CA ARG A 118 14.94 -3.27 30.03
C ARG A 118 14.36 -2.01 29.38
N GLY A 119 13.24 -2.12 28.67
CA GLY A 119 12.56 -1.00 28.03
C GLY A 119 11.71 -0.22 29.04
N GLY A 120 11.47 1.06 28.75
CA GLY A 120 10.57 1.89 29.57
C GLY A 120 9.08 1.66 29.30
N ILE A 121 8.74 0.94 28.22
CA ILE A 121 7.35 0.61 27.90
C ILE A 121 6.92 -0.57 28.77
N GLN A 122 5.87 -0.37 29.55
CA GLN A 122 5.31 -1.40 30.41
C GLN A 122 4.19 -2.15 29.69
N LYS A 123 4.15 -3.47 29.88
CA LYS A 123 3.14 -4.34 29.26
C LYS A 123 1.71 -3.92 29.64
N GLU A 124 1.54 -3.49 30.88
CA GLU A 124 0.25 -3.07 31.46
C GLU A 124 -0.32 -1.84 30.73
N LEU A 125 0.54 -0.93 30.25
CA LEU A 125 0.12 0.22 29.45
C LEU A 125 -0.41 -0.22 28.07
N LEU A 126 0.26 -1.17 27.44
CA LEU A 126 -0.16 -1.70 26.13
C LEU A 126 -1.43 -2.55 26.24
N SER A 127 -1.52 -3.40 27.26
CA SER A 127 -2.73 -4.22 27.50
C SER A 127 -3.94 -3.39 27.97
N GLY A 128 -3.72 -2.16 28.43
CA GLY A 128 -4.78 -1.19 28.73
C GLY A 128 -5.36 -0.52 27.49
N LEU A 129 -4.72 -0.63 26.34
CA LEU A 129 -5.16 -0.04 25.07
C LEU A 129 -6.30 -0.91 24.52
N LYS A 130 -7.54 -0.40 24.58
CA LYS A 130 -8.73 -1.11 24.12
C LYS A 130 -9.35 -0.39 22.95
N ILE A 131 -9.61 -1.10 21.87
CA ILE A 131 -10.34 -0.60 20.71
C ILE A 131 -11.84 -0.74 21.02
N GLN A 132 -12.51 0.38 21.31
CA GLN A 132 -13.91 0.39 21.71
C GLN A 132 -14.85 0.78 20.57
N ASN A 133 -14.42 1.68 19.70
CA ASN A 133 -15.22 2.26 18.64
C ASN A 133 -14.39 2.57 17.39
N GLU A 134 -15.02 3.14 16.38
CA GLU A 134 -14.36 3.46 15.10
C GLU A 134 -13.26 4.53 15.21
N TYR A 135 -13.38 5.48 16.15
CA TYR A 135 -12.35 6.51 16.35
C TYR A 135 -11.04 5.92 16.89
N ASP A 136 -11.14 4.89 17.73
CA ASP A 136 -9.94 4.18 18.20
C ASP A 136 -9.25 3.44 17.04
N VAL A 137 -10.05 2.78 16.19
CA VAL A 137 -9.55 2.11 14.97
C VAL A 137 -8.94 3.13 14.03
N GLN A 138 -9.64 4.22 13.73
CA GLN A 138 -9.18 5.30 12.88
C GLN A 138 -7.85 5.87 13.36
N HIS A 139 -7.73 6.16 14.65
CA HIS A 139 -6.49 6.71 15.23
C HIS A 139 -5.30 5.78 15.04
N LEU A 140 -5.46 4.51 15.38
CA LEU A 140 -4.39 3.50 15.25
C LEU A 140 -4.05 3.21 13.78
N LEU A 141 -5.06 3.11 12.92
CA LEU A 141 -4.88 2.91 11.49
C LEU A 141 -4.17 4.10 10.84
N TYR A 142 -4.57 5.33 11.19
CA TYR A 142 -3.90 6.53 10.72
C TYR A 142 -2.43 6.59 11.17
N ALA A 143 -2.15 6.27 12.44
CA ALA A 143 -0.78 6.22 12.95
C ALA A 143 0.07 5.16 12.23
N TYR A 144 -0.52 4.01 11.89
CA TYR A 144 0.11 2.95 11.11
C TYR A 144 0.42 3.36 9.67
N LEU A 145 -0.52 4.07 9.03
CA LEU A 145 -0.40 4.49 7.63
C LEU A 145 0.50 5.73 7.45
N LYS A 146 0.53 6.64 8.42
CA LYS A 146 1.21 7.94 8.29
C LYS A 146 2.68 7.88 7.88
N PRO A 147 3.52 6.94 8.39
CA PRO A 147 4.89 6.76 7.92
C PRO A 147 5.01 6.29 6.47
N LEU A 148 4.00 5.56 5.97
CA LEU A 148 3.95 5.00 4.62
C LEU A 148 3.35 5.99 3.63
N TYR A 149 2.37 6.78 4.08
CA TYR A 149 1.66 7.82 3.35
C TYR A 149 1.80 9.18 4.05
N PRO A 150 2.94 9.88 3.91
CA PRO A 150 3.21 11.12 4.67
C PRO A 150 2.20 12.25 4.41
N LEU A 151 1.52 12.23 3.26
CA LEU A 151 0.50 13.22 2.90
C LEU A 151 -0.91 12.86 3.41
N ALA A 152 -1.11 11.67 3.97
CA ALA A 152 -2.37 11.25 4.54
C ALA A 152 -2.86 12.23 5.63
N ARG A 153 -4.17 12.48 5.65
CA ARG A 153 -4.85 13.33 6.62
C ARG A 153 -6.05 12.61 7.19
N ALA A 154 -6.26 12.76 8.49
CA ALA A 154 -7.45 12.24 9.15
C ALA A 154 -8.55 13.31 9.17
N GLU A 155 -9.82 12.87 9.14
CA GLU A 155 -11.00 13.71 9.33
C GLU A 155 -11.10 14.91 8.36
N VAL A 156 -10.85 14.64 7.08
CA VAL A 156 -10.97 15.67 6.04
C VAL A 156 -12.44 15.88 5.69
N SER A 157 -12.88 17.13 5.77
CA SER A 157 -14.23 17.51 5.34
C SER A 157 -14.17 18.11 3.94
N GLU A 158 -14.97 17.58 3.03
CA GLU A 158 -15.11 18.06 1.66
C GLU A 158 -16.52 18.58 1.44
N ASP A 159 -16.63 19.78 0.86
CA ASP A 159 -17.92 20.32 0.46
C ASP A 159 -18.32 19.76 -0.91
N THR A 160 -19.39 19.03 -0.97
CA THR A 160 -19.90 18.41 -2.21
C THR A 160 -20.90 19.31 -2.95
N GLY A 161 -21.12 20.55 -2.48
CA GLY A 161 -22.13 21.47 -3.00
C GLY A 161 -23.57 21.18 -2.53
N TYR A 162 -23.81 20.00 -1.98
CA TYR A 162 -25.10 19.58 -1.40
C TYR A 162 -25.00 19.19 0.08
N GLY A 163 -23.76 19.18 0.61
CA GLY A 163 -23.47 18.83 2.00
C GLY A 163 -21.98 18.64 2.21
N THR A 164 -21.60 18.44 3.46
CA THR A 164 -20.21 18.15 3.82
C THR A 164 -20.05 16.66 4.04
N VAL A 165 -19.16 16.03 3.28
CA VAL A 165 -18.75 14.65 3.51
C VAL A 165 -17.45 14.68 4.32
N ARG A 166 -17.40 13.91 5.39
CA ARG A 166 -16.21 13.77 6.24
C ARG A 166 -15.58 12.42 5.99
N THR A 167 -14.35 12.43 5.52
CA THR A 167 -13.55 11.24 5.26
C THR A 167 -12.74 10.89 6.49
N ASP A 168 -12.76 9.65 6.93
CA ASP A 168 -11.99 9.20 8.09
C ASP A 168 -10.48 9.32 7.86
N ILE A 169 -9.98 8.78 6.74
CA ILE A 169 -8.58 8.93 6.34
C ILE A 169 -8.53 9.23 4.84
N PHE A 170 -8.08 10.43 4.52
CA PHE A 170 -7.81 10.89 3.17
C PHE A 170 -6.34 10.62 2.82
N LEU A 171 -6.08 9.83 1.82
CA LEU A 171 -4.71 9.57 1.34
C LEU A 171 -4.33 10.55 0.24
N ASP A 172 -5.17 10.68 -0.78
CA ASP A 172 -5.06 11.63 -1.89
C ASP A 172 -6.44 11.83 -2.55
N SER A 173 -6.51 12.56 -3.68
CA SER A 173 -7.77 12.86 -4.37
C SER A 173 -8.48 11.63 -4.94
N GLU A 174 -7.80 10.52 -5.11
CA GLU A 174 -8.33 9.29 -5.71
C GLU A 174 -8.59 8.20 -4.67
N HIS A 175 -7.94 8.26 -3.50
CA HIS A 175 -7.93 7.19 -2.49
C HIS A 175 -8.39 7.69 -1.12
N VAL A 176 -9.48 7.11 -0.63
CA VAL A 176 -10.02 7.37 0.71
C VAL A 176 -10.25 6.07 1.47
N ILE A 177 -10.07 6.13 2.78
CA ILE A 177 -10.37 5.01 3.67
C ILE A 177 -11.48 5.42 4.62
N GLU A 178 -12.52 4.63 4.66
CA GLU A 178 -13.63 4.75 5.59
C GLU A 178 -13.52 3.63 6.62
N VAL A 179 -13.59 3.98 7.89
CA VAL A 179 -13.44 3.05 9.00
C VAL A 179 -14.81 2.69 9.57
N LYS A 180 -15.06 1.43 9.80
CA LYS A 180 -16.24 0.94 10.49
C LYS A 180 -15.83 0.02 11.64
N CYS A 181 -16.53 0.15 12.76
CA CYS A 181 -16.33 -0.73 13.93
C CYS A 181 -17.65 -1.30 14.38
N THR A 182 -17.77 -2.64 14.38
CA THR A 182 -19.00 -3.29 14.86
C THR A 182 -19.16 -3.14 16.36
N ARG A 183 -20.42 -3.01 16.81
CA ARG A 183 -20.81 -2.82 18.21
C ARG A 183 -21.87 -3.84 18.59
N HIS A 184 -21.85 -4.29 19.82
CA HIS A 184 -22.74 -5.34 20.34
C HIS A 184 -24.25 -5.13 20.06
N SER A 185 -24.71 -3.89 20.01
CA SER A 185 -26.11 -3.55 19.73
C SER A 185 -26.39 -3.17 18.28
N MET A 186 -25.39 -3.26 17.39
CA MET A 186 -25.52 -2.85 16.00
C MET A 186 -26.09 -4.01 15.17
N PRO A 187 -27.24 -3.88 14.51
CA PRO A 187 -27.70 -4.89 13.57
C PRO A 187 -26.84 -4.85 12.28
N GLN A 188 -26.55 -6.02 11.71
CA GLN A 188 -25.79 -6.12 10.47
C GLN A 188 -26.38 -5.26 9.33
N LYS A 189 -27.70 -5.14 9.28
CA LYS A 189 -28.41 -4.29 8.32
C LYS A 189 -27.96 -2.83 8.39
N LYS A 190 -27.70 -2.32 9.59
CA LYS A 190 -27.23 -0.94 9.78
C LYS A 190 -25.81 -0.75 9.22
N LEU A 191 -24.90 -1.70 9.42
CA LEU A 191 -23.57 -1.68 8.83
C LEU A 191 -23.67 -1.59 7.30
N ILE A 192 -24.56 -2.39 6.70
CA ILE A 192 -24.77 -2.40 5.25
C ILE A 192 -25.32 -1.06 4.76
N GLU A 193 -26.32 -0.50 5.44
CA GLU A 193 -26.91 0.80 5.09
C GLU A 193 -25.87 1.93 5.14
N GLU A 194 -24.99 1.93 6.15
CA GLU A 194 -23.90 2.89 6.27
C GLU A 194 -22.90 2.75 5.11
N LEU A 195 -22.47 1.51 4.81
CA LEU A 195 -21.54 1.25 3.67
C LEU A 195 -22.13 1.72 2.33
N GLU A 196 -23.42 1.41 2.08
CA GLU A 196 -24.09 1.78 0.84
C GLU A 196 -24.25 3.30 0.68
N ALA A 197 -24.51 4.00 1.77
CA ALA A 197 -24.58 5.45 1.78
C ALA A 197 -23.21 6.08 1.46
N ASP A 198 -22.16 5.58 2.10
CA ASP A 198 -20.80 6.10 1.92
C ASP A 198 -20.25 5.80 0.50
N MET A 199 -20.56 4.63 -0.08
CA MET A 199 -20.20 4.31 -1.47
C MET A 199 -20.70 5.33 -2.49
N VAL A 200 -21.84 5.97 -2.22
CA VAL A 200 -22.45 6.97 -3.12
C VAL A 200 -21.89 8.37 -2.87
N HIS A 201 -21.64 8.70 -1.60
CA HIS A 201 -21.30 10.07 -1.19
C HIS A 201 -19.87 10.48 -1.53
N TYR A 202 -18.89 9.57 -1.49
CA TYR A 202 -17.49 9.91 -1.79
C TYR A 202 -17.27 10.19 -3.28
N HIS A 203 -16.46 11.21 -3.60
CA HIS A 203 -16.05 11.51 -4.98
C HIS A 203 -14.82 10.72 -5.43
N ALA A 204 -14.07 10.15 -4.49
CA ALA A 204 -12.88 9.35 -4.78
C ALA A 204 -13.20 8.16 -5.68
N GLU A 205 -12.26 7.80 -6.55
CA GLU A 205 -12.37 6.64 -7.44
C GLU A 205 -12.19 5.33 -6.67
N HIS A 206 -11.27 5.31 -5.69
CA HIS A 206 -10.93 4.17 -4.85
C HIS A 206 -11.38 4.40 -3.41
N ILE A 207 -12.30 3.60 -2.94
CA ILE A 207 -12.84 3.67 -1.59
C ILE A 207 -12.50 2.38 -0.85
N TYR A 208 -11.77 2.49 0.25
CA TYR A 208 -11.38 1.37 1.10
C TYR A 208 -12.22 1.39 2.37
N PHE A 209 -13.12 0.42 2.50
CA PHE A 209 -13.85 0.20 3.74
C PHE A 209 -13.04 -0.70 4.66
N PHE A 210 -12.51 -0.11 5.71
CA PHE A 210 -11.78 -0.82 6.75
C PHE A 210 -12.72 -1.17 7.90
N ILE A 211 -13.17 -2.43 7.93
CA ILE A 211 -14.16 -2.91 8.87
C ILE A 211 -13.48 -3.68 10.01
N TYR A 212 -13.50 -3.11 11.21
CA TYR A 212 -13.06 -3.79 12.41
C TYR A 212 -14.25 -4.50 13.06
N ASP A 213 -14.43 -5.77 12.66
CA ASP A 213 -15.58 -6.59 13.05
C ASP A 213 -15.28 -7.38 14.33
N LYS A 214 -15.22 -6.67 15.47
CA LYS A 214 -14.95 -7.27 16.78
C LYS A 214 -16.06 -8.17 17.28
N GLU A 215 -17.29 -7.94 16.85
CA GLU A 215 -18.47 -8.72 17.24
C GLU A 215 -18.68 -9.94 16.33
N LYS A 216 -17.82 -10.12 15.31
CA LYS A 216 -17.91 -11.19 14.30
C LYS A 216 -19.29 -11.28 13.65
N MET A 217 -19.88 -10.12 13.34
CA MET A 217 -21.19 -10.00 12.71
C MET A 217 -21.17 -10.47 11.25
N ILE A 218 -20.02 -10.38 10.58
CA ILE A 218 -19.85 -10.82 9.20
C ILE A 218 -19.43 -12.30 9.23
N GLU A 219 -20.42 -13.18 9.10
CA GLU A 219 -20.19 -14.64 9.17
C GLU A 219 -19.32 -15.15 8.03
N ASN A 220 -19.48 -14.59 6.81
CA ASN A 220 -18.69 -14.97 5.64
C ASN A 220 -18.03 -13.73 5.01
N PRO A 221 -16.81 -13.37 5.45
CA PRO A 221 -16.07 -12.22 4.93
C PRO A 221 -15.87 -12.24 3.41
N GLN A 222 -15.59 -13.40 2.82
CA GLN A 222 -15.36 -13.51 1.39
C GLN A 222 -16.64 -13.27 0.57
N LEU A 223 -17.75 -13.81 0.99
CA LEU A 223 -19.05 -13.56 0.35
C LEU A 223 -19.43 -12.08 0.47
N PHE A 224 -19.19 -11.49 1.65
CA PHE A 224 -19.46 -10.08 1.90
C PHE A 224 -18.65 -9.18 0.93
N ARG A 225 -17.35 -9.41 0.80
CA ARG A 225 -16.49 -8.71 -0.18
C ARG A 225 -17.05 -8.83 -1.59
N ASN A 226 -17.29 -10.04 -2.07
CA ASN A 226 -17.78 -10.29 -3.44
C ASN A 226 -19.10 -9.56 -3.77
N ILE A 227 -19.97 -9.38 -2.78
CA ILE A 227 -21.25 -8.69 -2.96
C ILE A 227 -21.04 -7.16 -3.08
N TYR A 228 -20.21 -6.58 -2.22
CA TYR A 228 -20.15 -5.12 -2.08
C TYR A 228 -19.05 -4.47 -2.93
N GLU A 229 -17.95 -5.14 -3.23
CA GLU A 229 -16.88 -4.62 -4.08
C GLU A 229 -17.31 -4.34 -5.53
N ASN A 230 -18.31 -5.07 -6.03
CA ASN A 230 -18.81 -4.92 -7.39
C ASN A 230 -20.14 -4.14 -7.48
N LYS A 231 -20.56 -3.48 -6.39
CA LYS A 231 -21.91 -2.92 -6.29
C LYS A 231 -22.08 -1.60 -7.03
N VAL A 232 -21.05 -0.76 -7.08
CA VAL A 232 -21.13 0.58 -7.67
C VAL A 232 -20.30 0.65 -8.95
N LYS A 233 -20.95 0.98 -10.08
CA LYS A 233 -20.24 1.17 -11.36
C LYS A 233 -19.46 2.48 -11.35
N GLY A 234 -18.24 2.43 -11.85
CA GLY A 234 -17.37 3.62 -11.97
C GLY A 234 -16.60 3.98 -10.72
N LYS A 235 -16.67 3.17 -9.65
CA LYS A 235 -15.83 3.27 -8.45
C LYS A 235 -15.22 1.93 -8.13
N GLN A 236 -14.02 1.93 -7.61
CA GLN A 236 -13.34 0.75 -7.12
C GLN A 236 -13.53 0.68 -5.61
N ILE A 237 -14.37 -0.27 -5.18
CA ILE A 237 -14.66 -0.50 -3.77
C ILE A 237 -13.81 -1.66 -3.29
N HIS A 238 -13.11 -1.44 -2.17
CA HIS A 238 -12.28 -2.43 -1.53
C HIS A 238 -12.77 -2.65 -0.10
N ILE A 239 -13.04 -3.90 0.26
CA ILE A 239 -13.56 -4.26 1.57
C ILE A 239 -12.50 -5.03 2.35
N ILE A 240 -11.99 -4.44 3.42
CA ILE A 240 -11.02 -5.05 4.32
C ILE A 240 -11.72 -5.37 5.65
N ILE A 241 -11.74 -6.63 6.05
CA ILE A 241 -12.44 -7.09 7.25
C ILE A 241 -11.44 -7.70 8.21
N HIS A 242 -11.32 -7.10 9.40
CA HIS A 242 -10.54 -7.62 10.49
C HIS A 242 -11.46 -8.13 11.61
N GLN A 243 -11.37 -9.43 11.90
CA GLN A 243 -12.06 -10.07 13.01
C GLN A 243 -11.01 -10.47 14.05
N PRO A 244 -10.80 -9.66 15.10
CA PRO A 244 -9.78 -9.95 16.10
C PRO A 244 -10.08 -11.25 16.83
N LYS A 245 -9.04 -12.01 17.15
CA LYS A 245 -9.17 -13.30 17.84
C LYS A 245 -9.42 -13.11 19.33
N ILE A 246 -8.86 -12.04 19.90
CA ILE A 246 -8.96 -11.68 21.32
C ILE A 246 -8.93 -10.15 21.42
N LEU A 247 -9.81 -9.58 22.19
CA LEU A 247 -9.71 -8.22 22.74
C LEU A 247 -10.05 -8.26 24.21
#